data_087e2b29b76619e46ad8cdbd02903022
#
_entry.id   087e2b29b76619e46ad8cdbd02903022
#
_cell.length_a   1.000
_cell.length_b   1.000
_cell.length_c   1.000
_cell.angle_alpha   90.00
_cell.angle_beta   90.00
_cell.angle_gamma   90.00
#
_symmetry.space_group_name_H-M   'P 1'
#
loop_
_entity.id
_entity.type
_entity.pdbx_description
1 polymer ?
#
loop_
_entity_poly.entity_id
_entity_poly.type
_entity_poly.pdbx_seq_one_letter_code
_entity_poly.pdbx_strand_id
1 'polypeptide(L)'
;MQKACAYSDNLPHTTHKFSDEQSWGAAFTETGSGPDGETGQIEFTKHEILESIGDIVLSRRGMGTSYHLSVVLDDAAQGVTHVVRGQDLFEATKIHVILQRLLGLPTPTYHHHGLIRDGNGKRLAKRDDARAIAKYRAEGATPKYIRNLVELD
;
A
#
# COMPACT_ATOMS: atom_id res chain seq x y z
N MET A 1 -13.60 34.77 8.95
CA MET A 1 -13.13 35.10 7.58
C MET A 1 -12.42 33.87 7.03
N GLN A 2 -13.15 33.05 6.27
CA GLN A 2 -12.61 31.85 5.59
C GLN A 2 -12.02 32.32 4.26
N LYS A 3 -10.71 32.20 4.09
CA LYS A 3 -10.10 32.25 2.74
C LYS A 3 -10.16 30.86 2.16
N ALA A 4 -11.06 30.67 1.18
CA ALA A 4 -11.06 29.54 0.30
C ALA A 4 -9.75 29.53 -0.50
N CYS A 5 -9.05 28.40 -0.50
CA CYS A 5 -7.92 28.16 -1.39
C CYS A 5 -8.51 27.98 -2.80
N ALA A 6 -8.37 29.01 -3.66
CA ALA A 6 -8.69 28.88 -5.07
C ALA A 6 -7.64 28.01 -5.73
N TYR A 7 -7.96 26.75 -5.96
CA TYR A 7 -7.23 25.90 -6.89
C TYR A 7 -7.77 26.19 -8.29
N SER A 8 -6.86 26.50 -9.22
CA SER A 8 -7.18 27.03 -10.55
C SER A 8 -8.08 26.10 -11.36
N ASP A 9 -9.08 26.70 -12.02
CA ASP A 9 -10.17 26.09 -12.80
C ASP A 9 -9.77 25.47 -14.16
N ASN A 10 -8.61 24.80 -14.27
CA ASN A 10 -8.14 24.22 -15.55
C ASN A 10 -7.86 22.71 -15.51
N LEU A 11 -8.54 21.96 -14.64
CA LEU A 11 -8.62 20.51 -14.81
C LEU A 11 -9.83 20.18 -15.68
N PRO A 12 -9.70 19.33 -16.72
CA PRO A 12 -10.84 18.88 -17.49
C PRO A 12 -11.82 18.19 -16.55
N HIS A 13 -13.01 18.76 -16.40
CA HIS A 13 -14.12 18.13 -15.72
C HIS A 13 -14.56 16.90 -16.53
N THR A 14 -13.83 15.79 -16.40
CA THR A 14 -14.36 14.49 -16.76
C THR A 14 -15.33 14.08 -15.65
N THR A 15 -16.58 14.55 -15.79
CA THR A 15 -17.70 13.96 -15.08
C THR A 15 -17.87 12.53 -15.61
N HIS A 16 -17.12 11.59 -15.10
CA HIS A 16 -17.47 10.19 -15.22
C HIS A 16 -18.79 10.01 -14.45
N LYS A 17 -19.90 10.04 -15.22
CA LYS A 17 -21.18 9.56 -14.72
C LYS A 17 -20.98 8.09 -14.39
N PHE A 18 -20.87 7.77 -13.10
CA PHE A 18 -20.96 6.41 -12.59
C PHE A 18 -22.39 5.91 -12.78
N SER A 19 -22.73 5.51 -14.00
CA SER A 19 -24.09 5.12 -14.38
C SER A 19 -24.37 3.63 -14.30
N ASP A 20 -23.55 2.84 -13.60
CA ASP A 20 -23.88 1.45 -13.29
C ASP A 20 -23.28 1.04 -11.95
N GLU A 21 -24.16 0.83 -10.97
CA GLU A 21 -23.78 0.33 -9.65
C GLU A 21 -23.14 -1.06 -9.69
N GLN A 22 -23.34 -1.82 -10.76
CA GLN A 22 -22.84 -3.19 -10.92
C GLN A 22 -21.48 -3.31 -11.60
N SER A 23 -20.97 -2.24 -12.26
CA SER A 23 -19.71 -2.32 -13.04
C SER A 23 -18.50 -1.68 -12.35
N TRP A 24 -18.65 -1.12 -11.15
CA TRP A 24 -17.51 -0.50 -10.46
C TRP A 24 -16.75 -1.54 -9.63
N GLY A 25 -15.72 -2.11 -10.21
CA GLY A 25 -14.72 -2.93 -9.57
C GLY A 25 -13.33 -2.34 -9.77
N ALA A 26 -12.41 -2.66 -8.91
CA ALA A 26 -11.00 -2.38 -9.07
C ALA A 26 -10.20 -3.67 -8.89
N ALA A 27 -9.00 -3.70 -9.48
CA ALA A 27 -8.18 -4.90 -9.45
C ALA A 27 -6.69 -4.52 -9.45
N PHE A 28 -5.86 -5.42 -8.92
CA PHE A 28 -4.40 -5.33 -9.03
C PHE A 28 -3.80 -6.73 -9.21
N THR A 29 -2.58 -6.77 -9.71
CA THR A 29 -1.83 -8.03 -9.84
C THR A 29 -0.98 -8.25 -8.60
N GLU A 30 -1.17 -9.41 -7.94
CA GLU A 30 -0.39 -9.91 -6.81
C GLU A 30 0.54 -11.04 -7.27
N THR A 31 1.85 -10.91 -7.05
CA THR A 31 2.86 -11.91 -7.41
C THR A 31 3.48 -12.63 -6.22
N GLY A 32 3.20 -12.14 -5.02
CA GLY A 32 3.51 -12.80 -3.75
C GLY A 32 2.29 -13.55 -3.21
N SER A 33 1.93 -13.26 -1.97
CA SER A 33 0.78 -13.88 -1.32
C SER A 33 0.11 -12.91 -0.34
N GLY A 34 -1.20 -12.79 -0.42
CA GLY A 34 -2.00 -12.14 0.62
C GLY A 34 -2.04 -12.95 1.92
N PRO A 35 -2.69 -12.43 2.98
CA PRO A 35 -2.77 -13.08 4.29
C PRO A 35 -3.41 -14.48 4.27
N ASP A 36 -4.39 -14.68 3.40
CA ASP A 36 -5.12 -15.95 3.23
C ASP A 36 -4.67 -16.74 1.99
N GLY A 37 -3.49 -16.40 1.44
CA GLY A 37 -2.89 -17.08 0.30
C GLY A 37 -3.34 -16.52 -1.06
N GLU A 38 -3.96 -15.35 -1.09
CA GLU A 38 -4.43 -14.72 -2.33
C GLU A 38 -3.25 -14.37 -3.23
N THR A 39 -3.35 -14.66 -4.52
CA THR A 39 -2.34 -14.38 -5.54
C THR A 39 -2.99 -14.23 -6.93
N GLY A 40 -2.23 -13.71 -7.90
CA GLY A 40 -2.73 -13.46 -9.25
C GLY A 40 -3.53 -12.17 -9.35
N GLN A 41 -4.64 -12.19 -10.06
CA GLN A 41 -5.52 -11.02 -10.21
C GLN A 41 -6.45 -10.91 -9.00
N ILE A 42 -6.25 -9.89 -8.20
CA ILE A 42 -7.10 -9.60 -7.04
C ILE A 42 -8.14 -8.57 -7.45
N GLU A 43 -9.38 -8.99 -7.49
CA GLU A 43 -10.52 -8.13 -7.82
C GLU A 43 -11.32 -7.82 -6.57
N PHE A 44 -11.89 -6.63 -6.49
CA PHE A 44 -12.76 -6.23 -5.40
C PHE A 44 -13.83 -5.25 -5.86
N THR A 45 -15.01 -5.38 -5.27
CA THR A 45 -16.21 -4.64 -5.61
C THR A 45 -16.36 -3.36 -4.80
N LYS A 46 -17.23 -2.45 -5.25
CA LYS A 46 -17.62 -1.27 -4.48
C LYS A 46 -18.18 -1.65 -3.10
N HIS A 47 -18.95 -2.71 -3.03
CA HIS A 47 -19.57 -3.17 -1.78
C HIS A 47 -18.50 -3.59 -0.76
N GLU A 48 -17.55 -4.42 -1.17
CA GLU A 48 -16.42 -4.83 -0.31
C GLU A 48 -15.62 -3.63 0.20
N ILE A 49 -15.40 -2.61 -0.65
CA ILE A 49 -14.70 -1.39 -0.25
C ILE A 49 -15.46 -0.65 0.85
N LEU A 50 -16.77 -0.45 0.66
CA LEU A 50 -17.60 0.29 1.62
C LEU A 50 -17.71 -0.44 2.96
N GLU A 51 -17.75 -1.76 2.96
CA GLU A 51 -17.86 -2.55 4.18
C GLU A 51 -16.51 -2.73 4.91
N SER A 52 -15.42 -2.97 4.16
CA SER A 52 -14.14 -3.31 4.77
C SER A 52 -13.23 -2.11 5.04
N ILE A 53 -13.33 -1.04 4.24
CA ILE A 53 -12.41 0.10 4.29
C ILE A 53 -13.07 1.33 4.95
N GLY A 54 -14.30 1.67 4.55
CA GLY A 54 -15.00 2.85 5.02
C GLY A 54 -14.29 4.17 4.63
N ASP A 55 -14.39 5.18 5.49
CA ASP A 55 -13.81 6.51 5.27
C ASP A 55 -12.29 6.53 5.42
N ILE A 56 -11.62 7.15 4.44
CA ILE A 56 -10.16 7.26 4.41
C ILE A 56 -9.73 8.71 4.61
N VAL A 57 -8.82 8.95 5.53
CA VAL A 57 -8.22 10.27 5.72
C VAL A 57 -7.17 10.51 4.66
N LEU A 58 -7.42 11.44 3.73
CA LEU A 58 -6.48 11.82 2.67
C LEU A 58 -5.61 13.02 3.03
N SER A 59 -6.13 13.92 3.88
CA SER A 59 -5.40 15.11 4.33
C SER A 59 -5.90 15.56 5.70
N ARG A 60 -5.02 16.18 6.48
CA ARG A 60 -5.36 16.81 7.76
C ARG A 60 -4.79 18.21 7.83
N ARG A 61 -5.53 19.13 8.48
CA ARG A 61 -5.06 20.49 8.72
C ARG A 61 -3.73 20.47 9.48
N GLY A 62 -2.71 21.12 8.91
CA GLY A 62 -1.37 21.23 9.52
C GLY A 62 -0.46 20.02 9.35
N MET A 63 -0.93 18.91 8.75
CA MET A 63 -0.12 17.71 8.50
C MET A 63 0.10 17.41 7.02
N GLY A 64 -0.56 18.16 6.11
CA GLY A 64 -0.48 17.88 4.68
C GLY A 64 -1.25 16.62 4.27
N THR A 65 -0.71 15.84 3.36
CA THR A 65 -1.31 14.61 2.84
C THR A 65 -1.12 13.42 3.78
N SER A 66 -2.06 12.45 3.72
CA SER A 66 -1.89 11.17 4.40
C SER A 66 -0.87 10.29 3.66
N TYR A 67 -0.39 9.25 4.33
CA TYR A 67 0.46 8.22 3.71
C TYR A 67 -0.17 7.64 2.43
N HIS A 68 -1.45 7.30 2.46
CA HIS A 68 -2.14 6.69 1.32
C HIS A 68 -2.12 7.58 0.07
N LEU A 69 -2.39 8.87 0.23
CA LEU A 69 -2.37 9.80 -0.91
C LEU A 69 -0.95 10.10 -1.36
N SER A 70 -0.02 10.32 -0.43
CA SER A 70 1.38 10.64 -0.76
C SER A 70 2.04 9.51 -1.54
N VAL A 71 1.96 8.25 -1.06
CA VAL A 71 2.63 7.12 -1.70
C VAL A 71 2.11 6.87 -3.12
N VAL A 72 0.81 7.01 -3.34
CA VAL A 72 0.20 6.82 -4.67
C VAL A 72 0.70 7.86 -5.67
N LEU A 73 0.80 9.13 -5.25
CA LEU A 73 1.30 10.22 -6.09
C LEU A 73 2.81 10.10 -6.34
N ASP A 74 3.58 9.78 -5.31
CA ASP A 74 5.04 9.65 -5.39
C ASP A 74 5.45 8.47 -6.25
N ASP A 75 4.80 7.31 -6.10
CA ASP A 75 5.06 6.12 -6.91
C ASP A 75 4.75 6.38 -8.39
N ALA A 76 3.63 7.02 -8.69
CA ALA A 76 3.27 7.39 -10.05
C ALA A 76 4.26 8.39 -10.65
N ALA A 77 4.65 9.43 -9.91
CA ALA A 77 5.60 10.44 -10.37
C ALA A 77 7.01 9.86 -10.62
N GLN A 78 7.41 8.85 -9.86
CA GLN A 78 8.68 8.15 -10.00
C GLN A 78 8.66 7.01 -11.03
N GLY A 79 7.49 6.68 -11.58
CA GLY A 79 7.33 5.57 -12.52
C GLY A 79 7.54 4.20 -11.88
N VAL A 80 7.16 4.04 -10.62
CA VAL A 80 7.24 2.74 -9.91
C VAL A 80 6.30 1.74 -10.57
N THR A 81 6.86 0.62 -11.01
CA THR A 81 6.13 -0.46 -11.70
C THR A 81 5.84 -1.66 -10.81
N HIS A 82 6.62 -1.84 -9.74
CA HIS A 82 6.49 -2.96 -8.79
C HIS A 82 6.63 -2.46 -7.36
N VAL A 83 5.73 -2.89 -6.48
CA VAL A 83 5.73 -2.56 -5.05
C VAL A 83 5.89 -3.84 -4.24
N VAL A 84 7.00 -3.97 -3.52
CA VAL A 84 7.27 -5.09 -2.62
C VAL A 84 7.08 -4.66 -1.18
N ARG A 85 6.24 -5.35 -0.41
CA ARG A 85 5.93 -4.99 0.99
C ARG A 85 5.37 -6.15 1.82
N GLY A 86 5.23 -5.97 3.10
CA GLY A 86 4.69 -7.00 3.99
C GLY A 86 3.19 -7.23 3.83
N GLN A 87 2.73 -8.45 4.06
CA GLN A 87 1.32 -8.86 4.01
C GLN A 87 0.40 -8.03 4.91
N ASP A 88 0.92 -7.39 5.94
CA ASP A 88 0.16 -6.48 6.81
C ASP A 88 -0.36 -5.22 6.11
N LEU A 89 0.13 -4.95 4.91
CA LEU A 89 -0.34 -3.86 4.05
C LEU A 89 -1.24 -4.34 2.89
N PHE A 90 -1.62 -5.62 2.86
CA PHE A 90 -2.43 -6.18 1.78
C PHE A 90 -3.78 -5.45 1.65
N GLU A 91 -4.52 -5.28 2.73
CA GLU A 91 -5.79 -4.55 2.72
C GLU A 91 -5.61 -3.06 2.35
N ALA A 92 -4.51 -2.44 2.79
CA ALA A 92 -4.19 -1.07 2.41
C ALA A 92 -3.90 -0.92 0.91
N THR A 93 -3.56 -2.02 0.20
CA THR A 93 -3.38 -2.02 -1.26
C THR A 93 -4.67 -1.65 -1.98
N LYS A 94 -5.82 -2.15 -1.51
CA LYS A 94 -7.12 -1.82 -2.07
C LYS A 94 -7.37 -0.30 -2.06
N ILE A 95 -6.99 0.37 -0.97
CA ILE A 95 -7.07 1.84 -0.85
C ILE A 95 -6.20 2.53 -1.92
N HIS A 96 -4.96 2.07 -2.09
CA HIS A 96 -4.04 2.64 -3.07
C HIS A 96 -4.56 2.46 -4.50
N VAL A 97 -5.06 1.27 -4.83
CA VAL A 97 -5.62 0.95 -6.15
C VAL A 97 -6.84 1.82 -6.47
N ILE A 98 -7.70 2.05 -5.47
CA ILE A 98 -8.85 2.97 -5.63
C ILE A 98 -8.36 4.39 -5.93
N LEU A 99 -7.39 4.90 -5.16
CA LEU A 99 -6.84 6.24 -5.36
C LEU A 99 -6.17 6.36 -6.72
N GLN A 100 -5.37 5.36 -7.14
CA GLN A 100 -4.77 5.31 -8.47
C GLN A 100 -5.83 5.40 -9.56
N ARG A 101 -6.90 4.61 -9.46
CA ARG A 101 -8.00 4.63 -10.42
C ARG A 101 -8.73 5.97 -10.45
N LEU A 102 -9.06 6.54 -9.29
CA LEU A 102 -9.76 7.83 -9.20
C LEU A 102 -8.93 8.99 -9.74
N LEU A 103 -7.61 8.91 -9.60
CA LEU A 103 -6.67 9.93 -10.05
C LEU A 103 -6.17 9.70 -11.49
N GLY A 104 -6.57 8.59 -12.15
CA GLY A 104 -6.09 8.23 -13.48
C GLY A 104 -4.61 7.86 -13.52
N LEU A 105 -4.08 7.34 -12.43
CA LEU A 105 -2.68 6.92 -12.28
C LEU A 105 -2.49 5.45 -12.62
N PRO A 106 -1.28 5.02 -13.04
CA PRO A 106 -0.99 3.62 -13.28
C PRO A 106 -1.04 2.81 -11.97
N THR A 107 -1.55 1.58 -12.05
CA THR A 107 -1.51 0.63 -10.94
C THR A 107 -0.28 -0.27 -11.08
N PRO A 108 0.67 -0.26 -10.13
CA PRO A 108 1.83 -1.14 -10.17
C PRO A 108 1.45 -2.60 -9.89
N THR A 109 2.35 -3.52 -10.23
CA THR A 109 2.28 -4.90 -9.76
C THR A 109 2.71 -4.95 -8.30
N TYR A 110 1.96 -5.67 -7.47
CA TYR A 110 2.27 -5.83 -6.04
C TYR A 110 2.88 -7.19 -5.76
N HIS A 111 3.75 -7.22 -4.76
CA HIS A 111 4.34 -8.43 -4.21
C HIS A 111 4.33 -8.35 -2.69
N HIS A 112 3.39 -9.04 -2.06
CA HIS A 112 3.33 -9.13 -0.62
C HIS A 112 4.11 -10.34 -0.13
N HIS A 113 5.04 -10.11 0.81
CA HIS A 113 5.83 -11.15 1.45
C HIS A 113 5.36 -11.42 2.87
N GLY A 114 5.60 -12.64 3.37
CA GLY A 114 5.32 -13.03 4.75
C GLY A 114 5.98 -12.10 5.76
N LEU A 115 5.37 -11.94 6.93
CA LEU A 115 5.92 -11.11 7.99
C LEU A 115 7.02 -11.87 8.73
N ILE A 116 8.18 -11.25 8.86
CA ILE A 116 9.28 -11.79 9.65
C ILE A 116 8.92 -11.70 11.13
N ARG A 117 9.04 -12.83 11.83
CA ARG A 117 8.68 -12.98 13.25
C ARG A 117 9.89 -13.41 14.05
N ASP A 118 9.88 -13.11 15.35
CA ASP A 118 10.88 -13.63 16.30
C ASP A 118 10.55 -15.09 16.70
N GLY A 119 11.42 -15.71 17.50
CA GLY A 119 11.24 -17.08 17.98
C GLY A 119 9.98 -17.32 18.83
N ASN A 120 9.29 -16.25 19.26
CA ASN A 120 8.02 -16.29 19.97
C ASN A 120 6.82 -16.03 19.05
N GLY A 121 7.06 -15.93 17.74
CA GLY A 121 6.02 -15.64 16.76
C GLY A 121 5.60 -14.16 16.67
N LYS A 122 6.25 -13.25 17.43
CA LYS A 122 5.94 -11.82 17.38
C LYS A 122 6.57 -11.17 16.15
N ARG A 123 5.81 -10.36 15.43
CA ARG A 123 6.30 -9.59 14.29
C ARG A 123 7.45 -8.66 14.71
N LEU A 124 8.53 -8.64 13.93
CA LEU A 124 9.63 -7.69 14.13
C LEU A 124 9.19 -6.29 13.71
N ALA A 125 9.30 -5.32 14.62
CA ALA A 125 9.01 -3.92 14.37
C ALA A 125 9.94 -3.00 15.15
N LYS A 126 10.29 -1.83 14.60
CA LYS A 126 11.19 -0.86 15.25
C LYS A 126 10.71 -0.46 16.66
N ARG A 127 9.40 -0.29 16.86
CA ARG A 127 8.81 0.09 18.15
C ARG A 127 8.93 -1.00 19.23
N ASP A 128 9.22 -2.24 18.82
CA ASP A 128 9.35 -3.40 19.70
C ASP A 128 10.81 -3.76 19.93
N ASP A 129 11.74 -2.80 19.76
CA ASP A 129 13.19 -2.96 19.89
C ASP A 129 13.75 -4.10 19.01
N ALA A 130 13.17 -4.27 17.83
CA ALA A 130 13.64 -5.26 16.87
C ALA A 130 15.13 -5.02 16.56
N ARG A 131 15.90 -6.07 16.65
CA ARG A 131 17.35 -6.03 16.48
C ARG A 131 17.73 -5.57 15.09
N ALA A 132 18.37 -4.40 14.98
CA ALA A 132 18.83 -3.87 13.70
C ALA A 132 19.92 -4.76 13.07
N ILE A 133 19.96 -4.86 11.74
CA ILE A 133 21.01 -5.61 11.01
C ILE A 133 22.42 -5.14 11.39
N ALA A 134 22.60 -3.85 11.70
CA ALA A 134 23.86 -3.30 12.18
C ALA A 134 24.38 -4.00 13.46
N LYS A 135 23.48 -4.39 14.37
CA LYS A 135 23.85 -5.11 15.59
C LYS A 135 24.32 -6.52 15.29
N TYR A 136 23.63 -7.24 14.42
CA TYR A 136 24.08 -8.57 13.95
C TYR A 136 25.46 -8.50 13.29
N ARG A 137 25.69 -7.45 12.47
CA ARG A 137 26.99 -7.22 11.82
C ARG A 137 28.09 -6.95 12.85
N ALA A 138 27.83 -6.15 13.87
CA ALA A 138 28.79 -5.86 14.94
C ALA A 138 29.17 -7.12 15.72
N GLU A 139 28.27 -8.11 15.80
CA GLU A 139 28.49 -9.40 16.45
C GLU A 139 29.10 -10.45 15.51
N GLY A 140 29.49 -10.06 14.28
CA GLY A 140 30.17 -10.93 13.32
C GLY A 140 29.22 -11.77 12.44
N ALA A 141 27.91 -11.51 12.45
CA ALA A 141 26.97 -12.22 11.60
C ALA A 141 27.23 -11.91 10.11
N THR A 142 27.23 -12.97 9.28
CA THR A 142 27.40 -12.86 7.85
C THR A 142 26.07 -12.54 7.14
N PRO A 143 26.08 -11.95 5.92
CA PRO A 143 24.87 -11.79 5.13
C PRO A 143 24.09 -13.09 4.90
N LYS A 144 24.81 -14.21 4.69
CA LYS A 144 24.19 -15.54 4.55
C LYS A 144 23.44 -15.95 5.80
N TYR A 145 24.01 -15.75 6.99
CA TYR A 145 23.34 -16.02 8.25
C TYR A 145 22.03 -15.22 8.39
N ILE A 146 22.05 -13.93 8.01
CA ILE A 146 20.85 -13.10 8.07
C ILE A 146 19.79 -13.58 7.06
N ARG A 147 20.18 -13.97 5.83
CA ARG A 147 19.24 -14.53 4.86
C ARG A 147 18.57 -15.80 5.36
N ASN A 148 19.33 -16.70 5.93
CA ASN A 148 18.78 -17.94 6.52
C ASN A 148 17.80 -17.66 7.67
N LEU A 149 18.06 -16.62 8.50
CA LEU A 149 17.13 -16.21 9.56
C LEU A 149 15.77 -15.73 9.07
N VAL A 150 15.70 -15.23 7.83
CA VAL A 150 14.47 -14.69 7.23
C VAL A 150 13.99 -15.55 6.04
N GLU A 151 14.53 -16.77 5.93
CA GLU A 151 14.16 -17.77 4.91
C GLU A 151 14.32 -17.26 3.46
N LEU A 152 15.31 -16.39 3.23
CA LEU A 152 15.72 -15.90 1.92
C LEU A 152 16.99 -16.64 1.47
N ASP A 153 16.84 -17.77 0.82
CA ASP A 153 17.94 -18.52 0.17
C ASP A 153 18.18 -18.08 -1.27
#